data_f7de3e604d56623593b035110174092a
#
_entry.id   f7de3e604d56623593b035110174092a
#
_cell.length_a   1.000
_cell.length_b   1.000
_cell.length_c   1.000
_cell.angle_alpha   90.00
_cell.angle_beta   90.00
_cell.angle_gamma   90.00
#
_symmetry.space_group_name_H-M   'P 1'
#
loop_
_entity.id
_entity.type
_entity.pdbx_description
1 polymer ?
#
loop_
_entity_poly.entity_id
_entity_poly.type
_entity_poly.pdbx_seq_one_letter_code
_entity_poly.pdbx_strand_id
1 'polypeptide(L)'
;FTFGAGASLDIQETNALFRDAFAAVWSGQAENDAFNRLVLLAGLPWRDVALLRAYARYLKQIRLGFELPYIASTLVAHADIARELVRLFRTRFYLARKLSADDLAEMQGKLERAILGALDDVAVLNEDRILRRYLDLIKATLRTNFYQNDDEGDAREYLSLKFDPTQIPELPLPRPMFEIFVHSPRVEGVHLRGGKVARGGLRWSDREEDYRTEVLGLVKAQQVKNAVIVPVGAKGGFVPRRLPLGGSRDEVQQEAIACYRLFIQGLLDITDNLVDGKVVPPANVVRHDGDDPYLVVAADKGTATFSDIANEIAAGYGFWLGDAFASGGSAGYDHKKMGITARGAWVSVQRHFRELGLNVQTDPISVIGIGDMAGDVFGNGLLQSRSLKLVAAFNHQHIFIDPDPDPETSYQERERLFALPRSSWTDYDSSLISEGGGVFARSLKQITLTPQMRACFGIEAERLTPTELIHQLLKAPVDLIWNGGIGTYVKGSMETHADVGDKANDALRVNGRDLRCRVVGEGGNLG
;
A
#
# COMPACT_ATOMS: atom_id res chain seq x y z
N PHE A 1 35.27 11.34 5.46
CA PHE A 1 35.33 10.08 6.24
C PHE A 1 36.22 10.32 7.46
N THR A 2 35.66 10.31 8.66
CA THR A 2 36.41 10.38 9.91
C THR A 2 36.59 8.96 10.40
N PHE A 3 37.82 8.44 10.38
CA PHE A 3 38.14 7.12 10.93
C PHE A 3 38.31 7.26 12.45
N GLY A 4 37.47 6.56 13.23
CA GLY A 4 37.74 6.37 14.66
C GLY A 4 38.96 5.46 14.81
N ALA A 5 39.97 5.91 15.56
CA ALA A 5 41.19 5.18 15.82
C ALA A 5 40.94 3.86 16.55
N GLY A 6 41.56 2.76 16.12
CA GLY A 6 41.66 1.54 16.93
C GLY A 6 41.78 0.21 16.19
N ALA A 7 41.56 0.12 14.88
CA ALA A 7 41.75 -1.14 14.15
C ALA A 7 42.94 -1.04 13.19
N SER A 8 43.85 -2.00 13.25
CA SER A 8 44.90 -2.16 12.23
C SER A 8 44.22 -2.75 10.98
N LEU A 9 44.12 -1.97 9.92
CA LEU A 9 43.53 -2.37 8.65
C LEU A 9 44.63 -2.83 7.69
N ASP A 10 44.42 -3.95 7.00
CA ASP A 10 45.23 -4.28 5.84
C ASP A 10 44.90 -3.28 4.72
N ILE A 11 45.88 -2.43 4.40
CA ILE A 11 45.70 -1.31 3.46
C ILE A 11 45.42 -1.82 2.04
N GLN A 12 45.88 -3.01 1.63
CA GLN A 12 45.71 -3.50 0.27
C GLN A 12 44.30 -4.07 0.03
N GLU A 13 43.77 -4.91 0.89
CA GLU A 13 42.40 -5.45 0.80
C GLU A 13 41.36 -4.35 1.06
N THR A 14 41.61 -3.51 2.06
CA THR A 14 40.74 -2.41 2.45
C THR A 14 40.63 -1.35 1.35
N ASN A 15 41.70 -1.10 0.56
CA ASN A 15 41.69 -0.10 -0.50
C ASN A 15 40.71 -0.49 -1.63
N ALA A 16 40.64 -1.76 -2.04
CA ALA A 16 39.69 -2.21 -3.07
C ALA A 16 38.25 -2.05 -2.60
N LEU A 17 37.90 -2.55 -1.43
CA LEU A 17 36.55 -2.41 -0.86
C LEU A 17 36.13 -0.96 -0.69
N PHE A 18 37.05 -0.10 -0.24
CA PHE A 18 36.79 1.32 -0.09
C PHE A 18 36.51 2.02 -1.42
N ARG A 19 37.35 1.76 -2.45
CA ARG A 19 37.16 2.38 -3.79
C ARG A 19 35.85 1.97 -4.40
N ASP A 20 35.48 0.69 -4.30
CA ASP A 20 34.25 0.17 -4.87
C ASP A 20 33.03 0.75 -4.13
N ALA A 21 33.09 0.86 -2.80
CA ALA A 21 32.04 1.50 -2.01
C ALA A 21 31.94 3.00 -2.30
N PHE A 22 33.08 3.69 -2.45
CA PHE A 22 33.09 5.11 -2.82
C PHE A 22 32.46 5.32 -4.20
N ALA A 23 32.84 4.51 -5.19
CA ALA A 23 32.28 4.57 -6.55
C ALA A 23 30.75 4.33 -6.52
N ALA A 24 30.28 3.34 -5.77
CA ALA A 24 28.85 3.04 -5.63
C ALA A 24 28.06 4.20 -4.99
N VAL A 25 28.62 4.86 -3.97
CA VAL A 25 28.01 6.05 -3.34
C VAL A 25 28.04 7.24 -4.30
N TRP A 26 29.14 7.45 -5.00
CA TRP A 26 29.30 8.56 -5.94
C TRP A 26 28.35 8.44 -7.14
N SER A 27 28.17 7.24 -7.67
CA SER A 27 27.22 6.96 -8.77
C SER A 27 25.77 6.90 -8.32
N GLY A 28 25.50 6.96 -7.01
CA GLY A 28 24.15 6.88 -6.45
C GLY A 28 23.58 5.46 -6.34
N GLN A 29 24.40 4.43 -6.57
CA GLN A 29 24.03 3.01 -6.38
C GLN A 29 23.91 2.61 -4.91
N ALA A 30 24.55 3.34 -4.02
CA ALA A 30 24.43 3.15 -2.56
C ALA A 30 24.17 4.48 -1.85
N GLU A 31 23.54 4.41 -0.67
CA GLU A 31 23.35 5.58 0.20
C GLU A 31 24.66 5.95 0.92
N ASN A 32 24.80 7.26 1.20
CA ASN A 32 25.88 7.80 2.02
C ASN A 32 25.43 7.95 3.47
N ASP A 33 25.62 6.91 4.27
CA ASP A 33 25.21 6.87 5.68
C ASP A 33 26.21 6.11 6.58
N ALA A 34 25.87 5.98 7.86
CA ALA A 34 26.73 5.34 8.85
C ALA A 34 26.98 3.83 8.60
N PHE A 35 26.10 3.14 7.85
CA PHE A 35 26.31 1.74 7.48
C PHE A 35 27.59 1.54 6.67
N ASN A 36 28.04 2.53 5.89
CA ASN A 36 29.24 2.43 5.07
C ASN A 36 30.53 2.21 5.89
N ARG A 37 30.50 2.47 7.20
CA ARG A 37 31.61 2.14 8.11
C ARG A 37 31.88 0.63 8.18
N LEU A 38 30.87 -0.20 7.92
CA LEU A 38 31.00 -1.66 7.89
C LEU A 38 31.89 -2.16 6.75
N VAL A 39 32.06 -1.37 5.69
CA VAL A 39 33.01 -1.69 4.60
C VAL A 39 34.42 -1.89 5.16
N LEU A 40 34.82 -1.01 6.08
CA LEU A 40 36.14 -1.06 6.68
C LEU A 40 36.18 -1.92 7.96
N LEU A 41 35.20 -1.76 8.86
CA LEU A 41 35.22 -2.39 10.17
C LEU A 41 34.84 -3.87 10.14
N ALA A 42 33.94 -4.24 9.23
CA ALA A 42 33.54 -5.63 9.03
C ALA A 42 34.17 -6.27 7.78
N GLY A 43 34.92 -5.52 6.95
CA GLY A 43 35.48 -6.02 5.69
C GLY A 43 34.41 -6.43 4.68
N LEU A 44 33.26 -5.74 4.66
CA LEU A 44 32.12 -6.09 3.83
C LEU A 44 32.12 -5.31 2.51
N PRO A 45 31.94 -5.95 1.34
CA PRO A 45 31.60 -5.27 0.10
C PRO A 45 30.39 -4.36 0.26
N TRP A 46 30.33 -3.27 -0.49
CA TRP A 46 29.23 -2.30 -0.39
C TRP A 46 27.83 -2.91 -0.59
N ARG A 47 27.74 -3.97 -1.42
CA ARG A 47 26.47 -4.69 -1.65
C ARG A 47 25.97 -5.45 -0.42
N ASP A 48 26.88 -6.02 0.38
CA ASP A 48 26.52 -6.64 1.65
C ASP A 48 26.09 -5.59 2.67
N VAL A 49 26.72 -4.41 2.63
CA VAL A 49 26.27 -3.27 3.45
C VAL A 49 24.88 -2.79 3.00
N ALA A 50 24.62 -2.74 1.69
CA ALA A 50 23.29 -2.43 1.15
C ALA A 50 22.22 -3.46 1.59
N LEU A 51 22.59 -4.75 1.67
CA LEU A 51 21.71 -5.80 2.22
C LEU A 51 21.35 -5.52 3.68
N LEU A 52 22.35 -5.22 4.53
CA LEU A 52 22.10 -4.91 5.95
C LEU A 52 21.25 -3.65 6.10
N ARG A 53 21.46 -2.66 5.24
CA ARG A 53 20.64 -1.44 5.18
C ARG A 53 19.20 -1.75 4.79
N ALA A 54 18.97 -2.63 3.80
CA ALA A 54 17.64 -3.07 3.39
C ALA A 54 16.88 -3.72 4.55
N TYR A 55 17.53 -4.60 5.32
CA TYR A 55 16.93 -5.15 6.53
C TYR A 55 16.62 -4.06 7.58
N ALA A 56 17.50 -3.08 7.80
CA ALA A 56 17.25 -1.97 8.73
C ALA A 56 16.01 -1.16 8.31
N ARG A 57 15.89 -0.86 7.02
CA ARG A 57 14.74 -0.16 6.45
C ARG A 57 13.45 -0.95 6.66
N TYR A 58 13.48 -2.26 6.43
CA TYR A 58 12.35 -3.12 6.72
C TYR A 58 12.00 -3.16 8.22
N LEU A 59 13.00 -3.23 9.11
CA LEU A 59 12.80 -3.17 10.57
C LEU A 59 12.08 -1.88 11.00
N LYS A 60 12.41 -0.74 10.38
CA LYS A 60 11.69 0.52 10.61
C LYS A 60 10.23 0.41 10.20
N GLN A 61 9.94 -0.16 9.02
CA GLN A 61 8.58 -0.32 8.50
C GLN A 61 7.71 -1.27 9.34
N ILE A 62 8.30 -2.27 9.99
CA ILE A 62 7.60 -3.17 10.93
C ILE A 62 7.57 -2.63 12.37
N ARG A 63 8.01 -1.39 12.58
CA ARG A 63 7.96 -0.67 13.87
C ARG A 63 8.76 -1.31 14.99
N LEU A 64 10.02 -1.70 14.71
CA LEU A 64 10.92 -2.21 15.75
C LEU A 64 11.18 -1.18 16.88
N GLY A 65 10.93 0.12 16.60
CA GLY A 65 11.02 1.20 17.59
C GLY A 65 12.40 1.84 17.70
N PHE A 66 13.30 1.58 16.76
CA PHE A 66 14.62 2.21 16.70
C PHE A 66 14.83 2.98 15.40
N GLU A 67 15.51 4.12 15.50
CA GLU A 67 15.88 4.94 14.35
C GLU A 67 17.06 4.34 13.58
N LEU A 68 17.09 4.55 12.25
CA LEU A 68 18.14 3.99 11.37
C LEU A 68 19.57 4.32 11.82
N PRO A 69 19.91 5.55 12.29
CA PRO A 69 21.25 5.84 12.80
C PRO A 69 21.65 4.98 14.00
N TYR A 70 20.70 4.66 14.89
CA TYR A 70 20.98 3.80 16.03
C TYR A 70 21.17 2.34 15.60
N ILE A 71 20.36 1.84 14.66
CA ILE A 71 20.54 0.51 14.08
C ILE A 71 21.92 0.40 13.40
N ALA A 72 22.30 1.42 12.62
CA ALA A 72 23.60 1.47 11.96
C ALA A 72 24.76 1.47 12.97
N SER A 73 24.66 2.29 14.04
CA SER A 73 25.70 2.33 15.09
C SER A 73 25.82 1.03 15.84
N THR A 74 24.71 0.31 16.07
CA THR A 74 24.71 -1.03 16.66
C THR A 74 25.49 -2.03 15.82
N LEU A 75 25.20 -2.12 14.51
CA LEU A 75 25.94 -3.01 13.61
C LEU A 75 27.43 -2.64 13.52
N VAL A 76 27.75 -1.35 13.55
CA VAL A 76 29.13 -0.85 13.55
C VAL A 76 29.87 -1.21 14.84
N ALA A 77 29.19 -1.09 15.99
CA ALA A 77 29.76 -1.49 17.28
C ALA A 77 30.01 -3.00 17.38
N HIS A 78 29.19 -3.80 16.70
CA HIS A 78 29.26 -5.26 16.65
C HIS A 78 29.60 -5.75 15.22
N ALA A 79 30.67 -5.21 14.64
CA ALA A 79 31.06 -5.46 13.25
C ALA A 79 31.31 -6.95 12.94
N ASP A 80 31.79 -7.71 13.91
CA ASP A 80 32.00 -9.15 13.78
C ASP A 80 30.69 -9.91 13.68
N ILE A 81 29.69 -9.56 14.49
CA ILE A 81 28.32 -10.12 14.38
C ILE A 81 27.72 -9.74 13.03
N ALA A 82 27.86 -8.48 12.59
CA ALA A 82 27.39 -8.05 11.29
C ALA A 82 28.00 -8.87 10.13
N ARG A 83 29.30 -9.20 10.22
CA ARG A 83 29.98 -10.07 9.26
C ARG A 83 29.39 -11.49 9.25
N GLU A 84 29.17 -12.08 10.41
CA GLU A 84 28.61 -13.44 10.51
C GLU A 84 27.13 -13.48 10.04
N LEU A 85 26.33 -12.44 10.27
CA LEU A 85 24.98 -12.30 9.71
C LEU A 85 25.00 -12.31 8.18
N VAL A 86 25.88 -11.54 7.55
CA VAL A 86 26.06 -11.56 6.09
C VAL A 86 26.54 -12.94 5.62
N ARG A 87 27.44 -13.55 6.36
CA ARG A 87 27.95 -14.89 6.05
C ARG A 87 26.85 -15.95 6.10
N LEU A 88 25.94 -15.87 7.09
CA LEU A 88 24.75 -16.72 7.16
C LEU A 88 23.84 -16.49 5.95
N PHE A 89 23.54 -15.22 5.61
CA PHE A 89 22.75 -14.91 4.43
C PHE A 89 23.37 -15.49 3.16
N ARG A 90 24.65 -15.27 2.93
CA ARG A 90 25.38 -15.83 1.78
C ARG A 90 25.37 -17.35 1.77
N THR A 91 25.44 -17.99 2.94
CA THR A 91 25.37 -19.44 3.04
C THR A 91 23.99 -19.96 2.64
N ARG A 92 22.91 -19.24 2.95
CA ARG A 92 21.54 -19.61 2.60
C ARG A 92 21.22 -19.44 1.11
N PHE A 93 21.76 -18.41 0.45
CA PHE A 93 21.28 -17.99 -0.87
C PHE A 93 22.29 -18.13 -2.02
N TYR A 94 23.53 -18.57 -1.77
CA TYR A 94 24.53 -18.72 -2.82
C TYR A 94 24.42 -20.06 -3.55
N LEU A 95 24.03 -20.03 -4.84
CA LEU A 95 23.76 -21.22 -5.66
C LEU A 95 25.01 -22.03 -6.09
N ALA A 96 26.17 -21.38 -6.22
CA ALA A 96 27.36 -22.02 -6.79
C ALA A 96 28.06 -23.01 -5.83
N ARG A 97 27.51 -23.22 -4.63
CA ARG A 97 28.07 -24.20 -3.69
C ARG A 97 27.67 -25.60 -4.10
N LYS A 98 28.68 -26.42 -4.40
CA LYS A 98 28.53 -27.87 -4.64
C LYS A 98 28.47 -28.64 -3.30
N LEU A 99 27.65 -28.18 -2.36
CA LEU A 99 27.44 -28.83 -1.07
C LEU A 99 26.14 -29.64 -1.11
N SER A 100 26.12 -30.75 -0.37
CA SER A 100 24.87 -31.47 -0.12
C SER A 100 23.91 -30.64 0.72
N ALA A 101 22.63 -30.97 0.70
CA ALA A 101 21.62 -30.30 1.54
C ALA A 101 21.97 -30.43 3.05
N ASP A 102 22.51 -31.59 3.44
CA ASP A 102 22.89 -31.88 4.83
C ASP A 102 24.12 -31.05 5.26
N ASP A 103 25.14 -30.97 4.40
CA ASP A 103 26.33 -30.13 4.68
C ASP A 103 25.97 -28.65 4.80
N LEU A 104 25.05 -28.19 3.94
CA LEU A 104 24.54 -26.82 3.95
C LEU A 104 23.77 -26.53 5.24
N ALA A 105 22.89 -27.45 5.66
CA ALA A 105 22.14 -27.33 6.91
C ALA A 105 23.08 -27.34 8.13
N GLU A 106 24.10 -28.19 8.15
CA GLU A 106 25.10 -28.23 9.21
C GLU A 106 25.88 -26.90 9.29
N MET A 107 26.31 -26.38 8.12
CA MET A 107 27.04 -25.09 8.07
C MET A 107 26.15 -23.93 8.54
N GLN A 108 24.91 -23.86 8.13
CA GLN A 108 23.94 -22.85 8.62
C GLN A 108 23.76 -22.98 10.13
N GLY A 109 23.56 -24.18 10.65
CA GLY A 109 23.41 -24.42 12.09
C GLY A 109 24.64 -24.03 12.90
N LYS A 110 25.85 -24.24 12.36
CA LYS A 110 27.12 -23.79 13.01
C LYS A 110 27.18 -22.26 13.08
N LEU A 111 26.85 -21.57 11.98
CA LEU A 111 26.83 -20.11 11.93
C LEU A 111 25.77 -19.52 12.87
N GLU A 112 24.56 -20.06 12.88
CA GLU A 112 23.50 -19.62 13.80
C GLU A 112 23.92 -19.74 15.25
N ARG A 113 24.52 -20.89 15.66
CA ARG A 113 25.02 -21.07 17.02
C ARG A 113 26.16 -20.10 17.39
N ALA A 114 27.05 -19.83 16.44
CA ALA A 114 28.13 -18.87 16.65
C ALA A 114 27.57 -17.43 16.82
N ILE A 115 26.60 -17.04 16.02
CA ILE A 115 25.92 -15.73 16.14
C ILE A 115 25.20 -15.66 17.49
N LEU A 116 24.41 -16.67 17.87
CA LEU A 116 23.69 -16.69 19.15
C LEU A 116 24.66 -16.61 20.34
N GLY A 117 25.78 -17.34 20.30
CA GLY A 117 26.81 -17.22 21.33
C GLY A 117 27.43 -15.83 21.44
N ALA A 118 27.69 -15.17 20.29
CA ALA A 118 28.19 -13.81 20.30
C ALA A 118 27.14 -12.79 20.79
N LEU A 119 25.84 -13.05 20.57
CA LEU A 119 24.75 -12.22 21.07
C LEU A 119 24.62 -12.28 22.60
N ASP A 120 24.95 -13.40 23.23
CA ASP A 120 24.91 -13.54 24.70
C ASP A 120 25.95 -12.64 25.41
N ASP A 121 27.00 -12.20 24.70
CA ASP A 121 27.99 -11.25 25.18
C ASP A 121 27.63 -9.78 24.96
N VAL A 122 26.50 -9.49 24.28
CA VAL A 122 26.04 -8.11 24.03
C VAL A 122 25.39 -7.52 25.28
N ALA A 123 26.08 -6.56 25.91
CA ALA A 123 25.67 -6.03 27.22
C ALA A 123 24.43 -5.10 27.15
N VAL A 124 24.15 -4.48 25.99
CA VAL A 124 23.06 -3.52 25.83
C VAL A 124 21.84 -4.18 25.24
N LEU A 125 20.75 -4.26 26.01
CA LEU A 125 19.52 -4.93 25.62
C LEU A 125 18.94 -4.47 24.27
N ASN A 126 19.00 -3.17 23.99
CA ASN A 126 18.50 -2.64 22.72
C ASN A 126 19.35 -3.08 21.53
N GLU A 127 20.67 -3.19 21.72
CA GLU A 127 21.59 -3.66 20.69
C GLU A 127 21.39 -5.16 20.43
N ASP A 128 21.30 -5.96 21.50
CA ASP A 128 20.98 -7.39 21.42
C ASP A 128 19.63 -7.59 20.67
N ARG A 129 18.59 -6.83 21.01
CA ARG A 129 17.29 -6.90 20.34
C ARG A 129 17.40 -6.59 18.84
N ILE A 130 18.15 -5.57 18.45
CA ILE A 130 18.38 -5.23 17.04
C ILE A 130 19.08 -6.39 16.32
N LEU A 131 20.18 -6.88 16.86
CA LEU A 131 21.00 -7.93 16.24
C LEU A 131 20.23 -9.26 16.12
N ARG A 132 19.48 -9.67 17.16
CA ARG A 132 18.58 -10.83 17.09
C ARG A 132 17.54 -10.67 16.01
N ARG A 133 17.00 -9.47 15.83
CA ARG A 133 16.00 -9.21 14.77
C ARG A 133 16.59 -9.32 13.36
N TYR A 134 17.87 -8.97 13.17
CA TYR A 134 18.57 -9.26 11.91
C TYR A 134 18.68 -10.76 11.65
N LEU A 135 19.03 -11.54 12.65
CA LEU A 135 19.08 -13.00 12.56
C LEU A 135 17.71 -13.57 12.19
N ASP A 136 16.64 -13.12 12.87
CA ASP A 136 15.26 -13.55 12.58
C ASP A 136 14.87 -13.23 11.13
N LEU A 137 15.17 -12.03 10.63
CA LEU A 137 14.86 -11.64 9.25
C LEU A 137 15.63 -12.45 8.22
N ILE A 138 16.91 -12.73 8.45
CA ILE A 138 17.70 -13.58 7.55
C ILE A 138 17.11 -14.99 7.51
N LYS A 139 16.67 -15.54 8.64
CA LYS A 139 16.01 -16.85 8.73
C LYS A 139 14.63 -16.85 8.06
N ALA A 140 13.86 -15.78 8.25
CA ALA A 140 12.54 -15.60 7.65
C ALA A 140 12.60 -15.31 6.13
N THR A 141 13.77 -14.96 5.58
CA THR A 141 13.92 -14.72 4.14
C THR A 141 13.80 -16.03 3.37
N LEU A 142 12.85 -16.07 2.42
CA LEU A 142 12.55 -17.23 1.59
C LEU A 142 13.24 -17.17 0.23
N ARG A 143 13.30 -15.99 -0.38
CA ARG A 143 13.88 -15.74 -1.70
C ARG A 143 14.50 -14.35 -1.78
N THR A 144 15.48 -14.19 -2.66
CA THR A 144 16.11 -12.89 -2.95
C THR A 144 16.69 -12.88 -4.36
N ASN A 145 16.72 -11.68 -4.97
CA ASN A 145 17.40 -11.43 -6.26
C ASN A 145 18.87 -11.00 -6.08
N PHE A 146 19.44 -11.10 -4.88
CA PHE A 146 20.78 -10.61 -4.54
C PHE A 146 21.88 -11.10 -5.50
N TYR A 147 21.72 -12.31 -6.05
CA TYR A 147 22.67 -12.95 -6.98
C TYR A 147 22.23 -12.88 -8.44
N GLN A 148 21.20 -12.11 -8.77
CA GLN A 148 20.82 -11.84 -10.15
C GLN A 148 21.60 -10.65 -10.70
N ASN A 149 21.90 -10.72 -11.96
CA ASN A 149 22.49 -9.63 -12.73
C ASN A 149 21.46 -9.06 -13.71
N ASP A 150 21.72 -7.85 -14.19
CA ASP A 150 21.02 -7.25 -15.32
C ASP A 150 21.53 -7.82 -16.64
N ASP A 151 21.04 -7.28 -17.75
CA ASP A 151 21.41 -7.72 -19.12
C ASP A 151 22.86 -7.33 -19.49
N GLU A 152 23.46 -6.39 -18.76
CA GLU A 152 24.85 -5.94 -18.93
C GLU A 152 25.82 -6.80 -18.10
N GLY A 153 25.30 -7.66 -17.24
CA GLY A 153 26.07 -8.53 -16.36
C GLY A 153 26.39 -7.91 -15.01
N ASP A 154 25.91 -6.69 -14.77
CA ASP A 154 26.05 -6.00 -13.50
C ASP A 154 24.97 -6.45 -12.51
N ALA A 155 25.27 -6.34 -11.25
CA ALA A 155 24.30 -6.65 -10.20
C ALA A 155 23.11 -5.68 -10.25
N ARG A 156 21.88 -6.20 -10.09
CA ARG A 156 20.63 -5.40 -10.03
C ARG A 156 20.79 -4.20 -9.11
N GLU A 157 20.29 -3.02 -9.52
CA GLU A 157 20.35 -1.77 -8.74
C GLU A 157 19.37 -1.75 -7.54
N TYR A 158 18.54 -2.77 -7.40
CA TYR A 158 17.59 -2.96 -6.32
C TYR A 158 17.69 -4.37 -5.74
N LEU A 159 17.28 -4.49 -4.49
CA LEU A 159 17.25 -5.74 -3.74
C LEU A 159 15.81 -6.11 -3.41
N SER A 160 15.45 -7.37 -3.69
CA SER A 160 14.16 -7.95 -3.34
C SER A 160 14.35 -9.05 -2.30
N LEU A 161 13.53 -9.01 -1.25
CA LEU A 161 13.52 -9.98 -0.16
C LEU A 161 12.08 -10.47 0.03
N LYS A 162 11.84 -11.77 -0.14
CA LYS A 162 10.55 -12.42 0.18
C LYS A 162 10.64 -13.03 1.56
N PHE A 163 9.70 -12.72 2.42
CA PHE A 163 9.66 -13.20 3.81
C PHE A 163 8.52 -14.18 4.06
N ASP A 164 8.76 -15.05 5.03
CA ASP A 164 7.72 -15.74 5.80
C ASP A 164 7.36 -14.89 7.04
N PRO A 165 6.24 -14.17 7.04
CA PRO A 165 5.84 -13.32 8.15
C PRO A 165 5.58 -14.05 9.45
N THR A 166 5.37 -15.39 9.41
CA THR A 166 5.14 -16.18 10.62
C THR A 166 6.39 -16.36 11.45
N GLN A 167 7.56 -16.27 10.81
CA GLN A 167 8.87 -16.38 11.46
C GLN A 167 9.41 -15.04 11.97
N ILE A 168 8.71 -13.93 11.74
CA ILE A 168 9.14 -12.61 12.22
C ILE A 168 8.41 -12.29 13.52
N PRO A 169 9.12 -12.26 14.66
CA PRO A 169 8.51 -11.93 15.95
C PRO A 169 7.94 -10.51 15.97
N GLU A 170 6.84 -10.30 16.69
CA GLU A 170 6.20 -8.99 16.93
C GLU A 170 5.75 -8.26 15.65
N LEU A 171 5.61 -8.97 14.52
CA LEU A 171 5.10 -8.37 13.29
C LEU A 171 3.66 -7.88 13.48
N PRO A 172 3.32 -6.63 13.06
CA PRO A 172 1.95 -6.11 13.18
C PRO A 172 0.90 -6.98 12.47
N LEU A 173 -0.25 -7.15 13.12
CA LEU A 173 -1.37 -7.94 12.60
C LEU A 173 -2.25 -7.13 11.62
N PRO A 174 -2.92 -7.80 10.66
CA PRO A 174 -2.86 -9.24 10.36
C PRO A 174 -1.55 -9.62 9.66
N ARG A 175 -1.04 -10.83 9.94
CA ARG A 175 0.14 -11.35 9.23
C ARG A 175 -0.27 -11.83 7.84
N PRO A 176 0.32 -11.32 6.76
CA PRO A 176 0.12 -11.90 5.43
C PRO A 176 0.76 -13.30 5.35
N MET A 177 0.39 -14.09 4.34
CA MET A 177 1.08 -15.36 4.06
C MET A 177 2.50 -15.11 3.54
N PHE A 178 2.64 -14.15 2.63
CA PHE A 178 3.92 -13.73 2.08
C PHE A 178 4.05 -12.22 2.06
N GLU A 179 5.25 -11.76 2.24
CA GLU A 179 5.62 -10.35 2.10
C GLU A 179 6.87 -10.23 1.26
N ILE A 180 6.85 -9.36 0.24
CA ILE A 180 8.02 -9.01 -0.55
C ILE A 180 8.38 -7.56 -0.23
N PHE A 181 9.62 -7.33 0.14
CA PHE A 181 10.20 -6.00 0.33
C PHE A 181 11.21 -5.72 -0.78
N VAL A 182 11.06 -4.62 -1.46
CA VAL A 182 11.99 -4.15 -2.49
C VAL A 182 12.64 -2.87 -2.01
N HIS A 183 13.96 -2.81 -2.10
CA HIS A 183 14.76 -1.67 -1.64
C HIS A 183 15.84 -1.29 -2.65
N SER A 184 15.94 0.01 -2.90
CA SER A 184 17.07 0.67 -3.53
C SER A 184 17.24 2.09 -2.98
N PRO A 185 18.32 2.81 -3.30
CA PRO A 185 18.43 4.23 -2.97
C PRO A 185 17.33 5.11 -3.57
N ARG A 186 16.62 4.65 -4.62
CA ARG A 186 15.56 5.38 -5.35
C ARG A 186 14.16 5.06 -4.88
N VAL A 187 13.93 3.80 -4.49
CA VAL A 187 12.58 3.32 -4.18
C VAL A 187 12.60 2.31 -3.04
N GLU A 188 11.60 2.38 -2.20
CA GLU A 188 11.22 1.31 -1.28
C GLU A 188 9.78 0.87 -1.57
N GLY A 189 9.49 -0.41 -1.42
CA GLY A 189 8.14 -0.93 -1.58
C GLY A 189 7.90 -2.24 -0.87
N VAL A 190 6.64 -2.49 -0.54
CA VAL A 190 6.18 -3.77 0.01
C VAL A 190 5.03 -4.32 -0.82
N HIS A 191 4.97 -5.65 -0.93
CA HIS A 191 3.82 -6.36 -1.46
C HIS A 191 3.39 -7.43 -0.47
N LEU A 192 2.18 -7.30 0.06
CA LEU A 192 1.60 -8.17 1.07
C LEU A 192 0.53 -9.06 0.44
N ARG A 193 0.61 -10.35 0.65
CA ARG A 193 -0.29 -11.34 0.06
C ARG A 193 -0.86 -12.28 1.13
N GLY A 194 -2.19 -12.38 1.21
CA GLY A 194 -2.89 -13.24 2.17
C GLY A 194 -2.88 -14.73 1.82
N GLY A 195 -2.49 -15.09 0.60
CA GLY A 195 -2.44 -16.48 0.13
C GLY A 195 -1.66 -16.62 -1.17
N LYS A 196 -1.53 -17.87 -1.67
CA LYS A 196 -0.83 -18.15 -2.94
C LYS A 196 -1.54 -17.52 -4.13
N VAL A 197 -2.88 -17.57 -4.16
CA VAL A 197 -3.71 -16.90 -5.16
C VAL A 197 -4.39 -15.72 -4.48
N ALA A 198 -3.89 -14.53 -4.74
CA ALA A 198 -4.35 -13.30 -4.12
C ALA A 198 -4.30 -12.15 -5.11
N ARG A 199 -5.30 -11.25 -5.09
CA ARG A 199 -5.38 -10.11 -6.00
C ARG A 199 -5.51 -8.80 -5.25
N GLY A 200 -4.89 -7.77 -5.79
CA GLY A 200 -4.97 -6.42 -5.26
C GLY A 200 -4.09 -5.44 -6.00
N GLY A 201 -4.22 -4.17 -5.67
CA GLY A 201 -3.55 -3.09 -6.36
C GLY A 201 -2.28 -2.61 -5.66
N LEU A 202 -1.46 -1.90 -6.42
CA LEU A 202 -0.27 -1.22 -5.95
C LEU A 202 -0.56 0.28 -5.81
N ARG A 203 -0.12 0.85 -4.70
CA ARG A 203 -0.28 2.26 -4.38
C ARG A 203 1.04 3.01 -4.45
N TRP A 204 1.06 4.18 -5.07
CA TRP A 204 2.09 5.16 -4.82
C TRP A 204 1.76 5.89 -3.50
N SER A 205 2.59 5.70 -2.48
CA SER A 205 2.42 6.31 -1.16
C SER A 205 3.32 7.53 -1.02
N ASP A 206 2.82 8.53 -0.32
CA ASP A 206 3.56 9.71 0.15
C ASP A 206 4.02 9.56 1.63
N ARG A 207 3.79 8.39 2.23
CA ARG A 207 4.05 8.08 3.64
C ARG A 207 5.37 7.32 3.79
N GLU A 208 6.51 7.96 3.56
CA GLU A 208 7.83 7.31 3.62
C GLU A 208 8.09 6.60 4.95
N GLU A 209 7.63 7.17 6.07
CA GLU A 209 7.90 6.66 7.40
C GLU A 209 7.10 5.38 7.76
N ASP A 210 5.90 5.20 7.18
CA ASP A 210 5.00 4.12 7.58
C ASP A 210 4.10 3.57 6.46
N TYR A 211 4.58 3.61 5.20
CA TYR A 211 3.80 3.13 4.04
C TYR A 211 3.39 1.65 4.16
N ARG A 212 4.22 0.82 4.81
CA ARG A 212 3.86 -0.58 5.08
C ARG A 212 2.61 -0.67 5.97
N THR A 213 2.48 0.20 6.96
CA THR A 213 1.27 0.26 7.81
C THR A 213 0.04 0.67 7.02
N GLU A 214 0.18 1.64 6.10
CA GLU A 214 -0.88 2.00 5.18
C GLU A 214 -1.32 0.80 4.33
N VAL A 215 -0.35 0.11 3.71
CA VAL A 215 -0.62 -1.09 2.89
C VAL A 215 -1.27 -2.21 3.70
N LEU A 216 -0.82 -2.45 4.93
CA LEU A 216 -1.38 -3.46 5.83
C LEU A 216 -2.84 -3.15 6.18
N GLY A 217 -3.19 -1.89 6.41
CA GLY A 217 -4.57 -1.44 6.62
C GLY A 217 -5.46 -1.76 5.41
N LEU A 218 -4.93 -1.57 4.19
CA LEU A 218 -5.65 -1.91 2.96
C LEU A 218 -5.80 -3.42 2.75
N VAL A 219 -4.81 -4.24 3.15
CA VAL A 219 -4.93 -5.70 3.14
C VAL A 219 -6.01 -6.16 4.08
N LYS A 220 -6.06 -5.61 5.30
CA LYS A 220 -7.10 -5.91 6.30
C LYS A 220 -8.50 -5.68 5.72
N ALA A 221 -8.72 -4.52 5.11
CA ALA A 221 -9.99 -4.18 4.47
C ALA A 221 -10.35 -5.12 3.30
N GLN A 222 -9.36 -5.59 2.54
CA GLN A 222 -9.60 -6.50 1.41
C GLN A 222 -9.94 -7.93 1.79
N GLN A 223 -9.57 -8.40 2.97
CA GLN A 223 -9.90 -9.75 3.43
C GLN A 223 -11.41 -9.99 3.52
N VAL A 224 -12.20 -8.96 3.79
CA VAL A 224 -13.66 -9.04 3.87
C VAL A 224 -14.37 -8.60 2.59
N LYS A 225 -13.76 -7.75 1.77
CA LYS A 225 -14.41 -7.10 0.62
C LYS A 225 -14.67 -8.03 -0.56
N ASN A 226 -13.78 -8.95 -0.86
CA ASN A 226 -13.81 -9.77 -2.08
C ASN A 226 -13.80 -11.29 -1.79
N ALA A 227 -14.13 -11.70 -0.58
CA ALA A 227 -14.05 -13.09 -0.11
C ALA A 227 -14.84 -14.10 -0.96
N VAL A 228 -15.86 -13.66 -1.69
CA VAL A 228 -16.68 -14.51 -2.58
C VAL A 228 -16.04 -14.69 -3.96
N ILE A 229 -15.24 -13.71 -4.42
CA ILE A 229 -14.67 -13.69 -5.78
C ILE A 229 -13.21 -14.14 -5.79
N VAL A 230 -12.45 -13.69 -4.79
CA VAL A 230 -11.04 -14.03 -4.61
C VAL A 230 -10.85 -14.47 -3.16
N PRO A 231 -10.28 -15.66 -2.92
CA PRO A 231 -10.22 -16.23 -1.57
C PRO A 231 -9.47 -15.33 -0.58
N VAL A 232 -8.48 -14.58 -1.05
CA VAL A 232 -7.71 -13.65 -0.23
C VAL A 232 -7.24 -12.44 -1.03
N GLY A 233 -7.01 -11.33 -0.34
CA GLY A 233 -6.50 -10.10 -0.92
C GLY A 233 -4.97 -10.03 -0.96
N ALA A 234 -4.49 -9.15 -1.84
CA ALA A 234 -3.12 -8.65 -1.86
C ALA A 234 -3.15 -7.13 -1.96
N LYS A 235 -2.15 -6.49 -1.39
CA LYS A 235 -1.89 -5.05 -1.58
C LYS A 235 -0.40 -4.81 -1.57
N GLY A 236 0.02 -3.87 -2.41
CA GLY A 236 1.36 -3.34 -2.37
C GLY A 236 1.36 -1.83 -2.34
N GLY A 237 2.51 -1.29 -2.02
CA GLY A 237 2.77 0.14 -2.06
C GLY A 237 4.25 0.41 -2.18
N PHE A 238 4.58 1.52 -2.82
CA PHE A 238 5.96 1.98 -2.96
C PHE A 238 6.07 3.47 -2.72
N VAL A 239 7.25 3.90 -2.33
CA VAL A 239 7.62 5.30 -2.08
C VAL A 239 8.86 5.62 -2.91
N PRO A 240 8.79 6.58 -3.84
CA PRO A 240 9.98 7.18 -4.44
C PRO A 240 10.75 7.99 -3.40
N ARG A 241 12.04 7.70 -3.26
CA ARG A 241 12.89 8.32 -2.22
C ARG A 241 13.70 9.52 -2.72
N ARG A 242 13.75 9.71 -4.03
CA ARG A 242 14.54 10.78 -4.67
C ARG A 242 13.69 11.58 -5.65
N LEU A 243 12.49 11.98 -5.21
CA LEU A 243 11.66 12.88 -6.02
C LEU A 243 12.40 14.21 -6.25
N PRO A 244 12.35 14.79 -7.47
CA PRO A 244 12.97 16.07 -7.75
C PRO A 244 12.36 17.18 -6.91
N LEU A 245 13.16 17.77 -6.01
CA LEU A 245 12.74 18.90 -5.18
C LEU A 245 12.54 20.13 -6.06
N GLY A 246 11.31 20.66 -6.10
CA GLY A 246 10.97 21.80 -6.97
C GLY A 246 10.85 21.47 -8.45
N GLY A 247 10.90 20.19 -8.82
CA GLY A 247 10.68 19.72 -10.18
C GLY A 247 9.26 19.96 -10.69
N SER A 248 9.12 19.98 -12.01
CA SER A 248 7.81 20.02 -12.66
C SER A 248 6.98 18.75 -12.33
N ARG A 249 5.68 18.84 -12.53
CA ARG A 249 4.78 17.69 -12.35
C ARG A 249 5.20 16.49 -13.23
N ASP A 250 5.71 16.78 -14.44
CA ASP A 250 6.13 15.74 -15.38
C ASP A 250 7.42 15.05 -14.91
N GLU A 251 8.40 15.80 -14.36
CA GLU A 251 9.62 15.21 -13.79
C GLU A 251 9.30 14.32 -12.58
N VAL A 252 8.41 14.76 -11.70
CA VAL A 252 7.93 13.95 -10.56
C VAL A 252 7.24 12.68 -11.05
N GLN A 253 6.40 12.78 -12.09
CA GLN A 253 5.71 11.63 -12.67
C GLN A 253 6.68 10.64 -13.33
N GLN A 254 7.69 11.14 -14.05
CA GLN A 254 8.73 10.28 -14.68
C GLN A 254 9.53 9.52 -13.62
N GLU A 255 9.94 10.18 -12.53
CA GLU A 255 10.63 9.51 -11.42
C GLU A 255 9.75 8.46 -10.74
N ALA A 256 8.48 8.76 -10.54
CA ALA A 256 7.52 7.81 -9.98
C ALA A 256 7.34 6.58 -10.89
N ILE A 257 7.28 6.76 -12.21
CA ILE A 257 7.23 5.66 -13.19
C ILE A 257 8.52 4.84 -13.14
N ALA A 258 9.69 5.46 -13.08
CA ALA A 258 10.96 4.76 -12.96
C ALA A 258 11.01 3.92 -11.68
N CYS A 259 10.62 4.48 -10.54
CA CYS A 259 10.50 3.77 -9.27
C CYS A 259 9.48 2.61 -9.33
N TYR A 260 8.34 2.82 -10.00
CA TYR A 260 7.35 1.76 -10.21
C TYR A 260 7.91 0.60 -11.03
N ARG A 261 8.67 0.89 -12.12
CA ARG A 261 9.34 -0.14 -12.93
C ARG A 261 10.28 -1.00 -12.08
N LEU A 262 11.15 -0.37 -11.29
CA LEU A 262 12.06 -1.09 -10.38
C LEU A 262 11.30 -1.96 -9.36
N PHE A 263 10.21 -1.45 -8.83
CA PHE A 263 9.38 -2.19 -7.88
C PHE A 263 8.73 -3.42 -8.52
N ILE A 264 8.13 -3.29 -9.71
CA ILE A 264 7.52 -4.40 -10.45
C ILE A 264 8.56 -5.46 -10.84
N GLN A 265 9.71 -5.04 -11.36
CA GLN A 265 10.82 -5.94 -11.68
C GLN A 265 11.27 -6.71 -10.44
N GLY A 266 11.43 -6.01 -9.29
CA GLY A 266 11.81 -6.65 -8.04
C GLY A 266 10.81 -7.68 -7.53
N LEU A 267 9.52 -7.51 -7.81
CA LEU A 267 8.50 -8.53 -7.51
C LEU A 267 8.63 -9.74 -8.44
N LEU A 268 8.84 -9.52 -9.73
CA LEU A 268 8.92 -10.57 -10.74
C LEU A 268 10.23 -11.37 -10.65
N ASP A 269 11.34 -10.73 -10.30
CA ASP A 269 12.66 -11.36 -10.16
C ASP A 269 12.66 -12.59 -9.24
N ILE A 270 11.77 -12.62 -8.26
CA ILE A 270 11.70 -13.68 -7.25
C ILE A 270 10.39 -14.48 -7.29
N THR A 271 9.58 -14.28 -8.33
CA THR A 271 8.33 -15.00 -8.57
C THR A 271 8.55 -16.10 -9.60
N ASP A 272 8.02 -17.30 -9.35
CA ASP A 272 8.07 -18.40 -10.34
C ASP A 272 7.19 -18.08 -11.55
N ASN A 273 7.53 -18.66 -12.71
CA ASN A 273 6.71 -18.58 -13.91
C ASN A 273 5.98 -19.92 -14.18
N LEU A 274 5.01 -19.91 -15.08
CA LEU A 274 4.42 -21.13 -15.66
C LEU A 274 4.74 -21.18 -17.16
N VAL A 275 5.38 -22.26 -17.59
CA VAL A 275 5.65 -22.52 -19.00
C VAL A 275 5.11 -23.92 -19.33
N ASP A 276 4.19 -24.01 -20.27
CA ASP A 276 3.54 -25.26 -20.65
C ASP A 276 2.94 -26.02 -19.45
N GLY A 277 2.36 -25.29 -18.50
CA GLY A 277 1.74 -25.84 -17.29
C GLY A 277 2.74 -26.31 -16.21
N LYS A 278 4.03 -26.09 -16.41
CA LYS A 278 5.09 -26.43 -15.44
C LYS A 278 5.61 -25.16 -14.76
N VAL A 279 5.85 -25.26 -13.46
CA VAL A 279 6.47 -24.17 -12.70
C VAL A 279 7.95 -24.08 -13.05
N VAL A 280 8.37 -22.90 -13.47
CA VAL A 280 9.75 -22.56 -13.80
C VAL A 280 10.26 -21.53 -12.78
N PRO A 281 11.22 -21.90 -11.93
CA PRO A 281 11.83 -20.98 -10.98
C PRO A 281 12.60 -19.85 -11.68
N PRO A 282 12.66 -18.64 -11.08
CA PRO A 282 13.51 -17.59 -11.59
C PRO A 282 15.00 -17.99 -11.52
N ALA A 283 15.76 -17.58 -12.53
CA ALA A 283 17.19 -17.87 -12.60
C ALA A 283 17.94 -17.23 -11.42
N ASN A 284 18.96 -17.91 -10.92
CA ASN A 284 19.84 -17.44 -9.83
C ASN A 284 19.11 -17.09 -8.51
N VAL A 285 17.97 -17.71 -8.24
CA VAL A 285 17.21 -17.55 -7.00
C VAL A 285 17.14 -18.89 -6.25
N VAL A 286 17.66 -18.91 -5.02
CA VAL A 286 17.41 -20.03 -4.09
C VAL A 286 16.03 -19.87 -3.49
N ARG A 287 15.25 -20.94 -3.48
CA ARG A 287 13.90 -20.99 -2.91
C ARG A 287 13.90 -21.81 -1.61
N HIS A 288 13.55 -21.17 -0.50
CA HIS A 288 13.28 -21.83 0.79
C HIS A 288 11.78 -22.05 1.04
N ASP A 289 10.96 -21.82 0.02
CA ASP A 289 9.52 -22.08 -0.02
C ASP A 289 9.18 -22.99 -1.21
N GLY A 290 7.90 -23.37 -1.30
CA GLY A 290 7.39 -24.11 -2.45
C GLY A 290 7.08 -23.23 -3.65
N ASP A 291 6.50 -23.84 -4.69
CA ASP A 291 6.10 -23.15 -5.91
C ASP A 291 5.13 -22.00 -5.65
N ASP A 292 5.41 -20.86 -6.27
CA ASP A 292 4.65 -19.62 -6.12
C ASP A 292 4.63 -18.82 -7.44
N PRO A 293 3.88 -19.29 -8.47
CA PRO A 293 3.85 -18.65 -9.78
C PRO A 293 2.75 -17.57 -9.91
N TYR A 294 2.10 -17.15 -8.84
CA TYR A 294 0.98 -16.21 -8.94
C TYR A 294 1.33 -14.86 -8.36
N LEU A 295 1.26 -13.83 -9.20
CA LEU A 295 1.42 -12.42 -8.81
C LEU A 295 0.50 -11.57 -9.67
N VAL A 296 -0.31 -10.71 -9.05
CA VAL A 296 -1.18 -9.74 -9.72
C VAL A 296 -1.01 -8.37 -9.08
N VAL A 297 -0.85 -7.35 -9.90
CA VAL A 297 -0.61 -5.96 -9.50
C VAL A 297 -1.63 -5.05 -10.20
N ALA A 298 -2.82 -4.91 -9.65
CA ALA A 298 -3.82 -4.00 -10.19
C ALA A 298 -3.47 -2.52 -9.88
N ALA A 299 -4.15 -1.58 -10.56
CA ALA A 299 -4.03 -0.17 -10.22
C ALA A 299 -4.69 0.16 -8.88
N ASP A 300 -4.13 1.15 -8.17
CA ASP A 300 -4.68 1.76 -6.95
C ASP A 300 -4.39 3.28 -6.98
N LYS A 301 -4.50 3.98 -5.86
CA LYS A 301 -4.21 5.42 -5.74
C LYS A 301 -2.80 5.74 -6.27
N GLY A 302 -2.71 6.69 -7.19
CA GLY A 302 -1.45 7.18 -7.78
C GLY A 302 -0.91 6.33 -8.94
N THR A 303 -1.46 5.13 -9.19
CA THR A 303 -1.01 4.21 -10.24
C THR A 303 -2.08 3.86 -11.26
N ALA A 304 -3.16 4.63 -11.33
CA ALA A 304 -4.31 4.34 -12.20
C ALA A 304 -3.97 4.17 -13.69
N THR A 305 -2.90 4.85 -14.16
CA THR A 305 -2.43 4.79 -15.55
C THR A 305 -1.21 3.88 -15.75
N PHE A 306 -0.78 3.11 -14.72
CA PHE A 306 0.46 2.33 -14.76
C PHE A 306 0.25 0.87 -15.15
N SER A 307 -0.98 0.42 -15.36
CA SER A 307 -1.26 -0.99 -15.69
C SER A 307 -0.57 -1.44 -16.97
N ASP A 308 -0.54 -0.60 -18.02
CA ASP A 308 0.16 -0.93 -19.26
C ASP A 308 1.67 -1.05 -19.06
N ILE A 309 2.26 -0.22 -18.19
CA ILE A 309 3.68 -0.30 -17.83
C ILE A 309 3.97 -1.64 -17.12
N ALA A 310 3.11 -2.05 -16.19
CA ALA A 310 3.28 -3.31 -15.49
C ALA A 310 3.14 -4.51 -16.44
N ASN A 311 2.17 -4.48 -17.36
CA ASN A 311 1.98 -5.53 -18.36
C ASN A 311 3.12 -5.59 -19.37
N GLU A 312 3.69 -4.45 -19.78
CA GLU A 312 4.90 -4.38 -20.61
C GLU A 312 6.08 -5.09 -19.92
N ILE A 313 6.30 -4.82 -18.63
CA ILE A 313 7.36 -5.47 -17.86
C ILE A 313 7.10 -6.97 -17.76
N ALA A 314 5.88 -7.38 -17.39
CA ALA A 314 5.51 -8.79 -17.29
C ALA A 314 5.71 -9.54 -18.63
N ALA A 315 5.40 -8.90 -19.75
CA ALA A 315 5.65 -9.44 -21.08
C ALA A 315 7.16 -9.61 -21.35
N GLY A 316 8.01 -8.68 -20.90
CA GLY A 316 9.46 -8.80 -20.98
C GLY A 316 10.03 -9.99 -20.19
N TYR A 317 9.38 -10.35 -19.07
CA TYR A 317 9.69 -11.57 -18.30
C TYR A 317 9.04 -12.85 -18.91
N GLY A 318 8.24 -12.74 -19.97
CA GLY A 318 7.43 -13.86 -20.47
C GLY A 318 6.50 -14.42 -19.39
N PHE A 319 6.00 -13.55 -18.49
CA PHE A 319 5.20 -13.99 -17.34
C PHE A 319 3.83 -14.50 -17.79
N TRP A 320 3.45 -15.68 -17.33
CA TRP A 320 2.33 -16.47 -17.84
C TRP A 320 0.94 -15.78 -17.78
N LEU A 321 0.76 -14.83 -16.86
CA LEU A 321 -0.52 -14.12 -16.74
C LEU A 321 -0.74 -13.09 -17.87
N GLY A 322 0.30 -12.73 -18.63
CA GLY A 322 0.18 -11.75 -19.71
C GLY A 322 -0.45 -10.45 -19.21
N ASP A 323 -1.47 -9.95 -19.92
CA ASP A 323 -2.19 -8.70 -19.60
C ASP A 323 -3.14 -8.80 -18.38
N ALA A 324 -3.33 -10.02 -17.85
CA ALA A 324 -4.03 -10.23 -16.58
C ALA A 324 -3.15 -9.94 -15.36
N PHE A 325 -1.83 -9.75 -15.56
CA PHE A 325 -0.90 -9.37 -14.49
C PHE A 325 -1.28 -8.05 -13.85
N ALA A 326 -1.61 -7.03 -14.67
CA ALA A 326 -2.16 -5.75 -14.19
C ALA A 326 -3.47 -5.44 -14.92
N SER A 327 -4.59 -5.66 -14.26
CA SER A 327 -5.91 -5.35 -14.80
C SER A 327 -6.13 -3.84 -14.95
N GLY A 328 -6.97 -3.43 -15.91
CA GLY A 328 -7.37 -2.04 -16.11
C GLY A 328 -6.47 -1.23 -17.07
N GLY A 329 -5.52 -1.88 -17.77
CA GLY A 329 -4.74 -1.28 -18.85
C GLY A 329 -5.51 -1.24 -20.19
N SER A 330 -4.81 -0.86 -21.27
CA SER A 330 -5.40 -0.69 -22.62
C SER A 330 -5.93 -2.01 -23.20
N ALA A 331 -5.38 -3.15 -22.82
CA ALA A 331 -5.87 -4.49 -23.17
C ALA A 331 -7.03 -4.96 -22.28
N GLY A 332 -7.28 -4.30 -21.17
CA GLY A 332 -8.36 -4.58 -20.23
C GLY A 332 -9.62 -3.76 -20.47
N TYR A 333 -10.31 -3.42 -19.40
CA TYR A 333 -11.49 -2.56 -19.42
C TYR A 333 -11.31 -1.37 -18.49
N ASP A 334 -11.92 -0.24 -18.88
CA ASP A 334 -11.98 0.95 -18.03
C ASP A 334 -13.07 0.75 -16.97
N HIS A 335 -12.65 0.70 -15.70
CA HIS A 335 -13.54 0.45 -14.56
C HIS A 335 -14.68 1.48 -14.49
N LYS A 336 -14.39 2.75 -14.74
CA LYS A 336 -15.39 3.83 -14.71
C LYS A 336 -16.40 3.69 -15.86
N LYS A 337 -15.93 3.39 -17.07
CA LYS A 337 -16.82 3.16 -18.21
C LYS A 337 -17.69 1.94 -18.03
N MET A 338 -17.15 0.87 -17.47
CA MET A 338 -17.89 -0.35 -17.18
C MET A 338 -18.82 -0.19 -15.98
N GLY A 339 -18.37 0.52 -14.94
CA GLY A 339 -19.11 0.78 -13.71
C GLY A 339 -19.49 -0.49 -12.93
N ILE A 340 -18.70 -1.57 -13.05
CA ILE A 340 -19.09 -2.90 -12.56
C ILE A 340 -19.33 -2.94 -11.06
N THR A 341 -18.50 -2.25 -10.27
CA THR A 341 -18.65 -2.18 -8.81
C THR A 341 -19.94 -1.48 -8.42
N ALA A 342 -20.21 -0.33 -9.03
CA ALA A 342 -21.44 0.44 -8.78
C ALA A 342 -22.70 -0.35 -9.18
N ARG A 343 -22.68 -1.01 -10.34
CA ARG A 343 -23.80 -1.85 -10.80
C ARG A 343 -24.06 -3.01 -9.87
N GLY A 344 -23.01 -3.71 -9.41
CA GLY A 344 -23.15 -4.81 -8.46
C GLY A 344 -23.69 -4.36 -7.11
N ALA A 345 -23.18 -3.24 -6.56
CA ALA A 345 -23.69 -2.65 -5.34
C ALA A 345 -25.15 -2.18 -5.49
N TRP A 346 -25.51 -1.65 -6.67
CA TRP A 346 -26.87 -1.21 -6.94
C TRP A 346 -27.88 -2.38 -6.99
N VAL A 347 -27.49 -3.51 -7.52
CA VAL A 347 -28.33 -4.74 -7.46
C VAL A 347 -28.63 -5.12 -6.01
N SER A 348 -27.64 -5.02 -5.12
CA SER A 348 -27.85 -5.25 -3.69
C SER A 348 -28.77 -4.20 -3.06
N VAL A 349 -28.63 -2.92 -3.41
CA VAL A 349 -29.54 -1.84 -2.97
C VAL A 349 -30.98 -2.12 -3.41
N GLN A 350 -31.18 -2.45 -4.69
CA GLN A 350 -32.51 -2.86 -5.20
C GLN A 350 -33.10 -4.02 -4.41
N ARG A 351 -32.28 -5.02 -4.08
CA ARG A 351 -32.73 -6.18 -3.29
C ARG A 351 -33.21 -5.75 -1.90
N HIS A 352 -32.41 -4.95 -1.17
CA HIS A 352 -32.77 -4.49 0.17
C HIS A 352 -34.02 -3.62 0.18
N PHE A 353 -34.18 -2.67 -0.77
CA PHE A 353 -35.36 -1.86 -0.84
C PHE A 353 -36.61 -2.65 -1.24
N ARG A 354 -36.45 -3.68 -2.05
CA ARG A 354 -37.56 -4.59 -2.40
C ARG A 354 -38.11 -5.32 -1.18
N GLU A 355 -37.26 -5.73 -0.23
CA GLU A 355 -37.70 -6.27 1.06
C GLU A 355 -38.46 -5.23 1.93
N LEU A 356 -38.20 -3.96 1.70
CA LEU A 356 -38.92 -2.83 2.32
C LEU A 356 -40.18 -2.41 1.56
N GLY A 357 -40.54 -3.12 0.49
CA GLY A 357 -41.70 -2.82 -0.36
C GLY A 357 -41.52 -1.64 -1.29
N LEU A 358 -40.29 -1.20 -1.58
CA LEU A 358 -39.97 -0.07 -2.44
C LEU A 358 -39.24 -0.53 -3.71
N ASN A 359 -39.58 0.10 -4.85
CA ASN A 359 -38.86 -0.06 -6.09
C ASN A 359 -38.03 1.20 -6.37
N VAL A 360 -36.74 1.16 -6.04
CA VAL A 360 -35.82 2.31 -6.17
C VAL A 360 -35.59 2.78 -7.62
N GLN A 361 -36.19 2.12 -8.62
CA GLN A 361 -36.18 2.57 -10.00
C GLN A 361 -37.35 3.51 -10.32
N THR A 362 -38.40 3.48 -9.50
CA THR A 362 -39.64 4.27 -9.72
C THR A 362 -40.01 5.11 -8.51
N ASP A 363 -39.69 4.61 -7.31
CA ASP A 363 -40.07 5.28 -6.06
C ASP A 363 -38.95 6.24 -5.63
N PRO A 364 -39.26 7.51 -5.34
CA PRO A 364 -38.24 8.45 -4.90
C PRO A 364 -37.72 8.05 -3.51
N ILE A 365 -36.40 7.98 -3.39
CA ILE A 365 -35.69 7.74 -2.13
C ILE A 365 -34.67 8.84 -1.85
N SER A 366 -34.54 9.22 -0.59
CA SER A 366 -33.53 10.20 -0.14
C SER A 366 -32.17 9.54 0.00
N VAL A 367 -31.14 10.20 -0.56
CA VAL A 367 -29.77 9.68 -0.59
C VAL A 367 -28.78 10.68 -0.03
N ILE A 368 -27.91 10.22 0.86
CA ILE A 368 -26.66 10.90 1.21
C ILE A 368 -25.49 10.14 0.60
N GLY A 369 -24.65 10.85 -0.15
CA GLY A 369 -23.53 10.27 -0.87
C GLY A 369 -22.17 10.62 -0.26
N ILE A 370 -21.23 9.67 -0.28
CA ILE A 370 -19.83 9.89 0.12
C ILE A 370 -18.96 9.77 -1.12
N GLY A 371 -18.53 10.91 -1.66
CA GLY A 371 -17.78 11.02 -2.91
C GLY A 371 -18.22 12.19 -3.76
N ASP A 372 -17.92 12.12 -5.04
CA ASP A 372 -18.33 13.07 -6.08
C ASP A 372 -18.59 12.38 -7.43
N MET A 373 -19.20 13.10 -8.36
CA MET A 373 -19.60 12.55 -9.67
C MET A 373 -18.40 12.19 -10.57
N ALA A 374 -17.19 12.72 -10.30
CA ALA A 374 -15.99 12.32 -11.03
C ALA A 374 -15.52 10.91 -10.67
N GLY A 375 -15.90 10.39 -9.48
CA GLY A 375 -15.53 9.07 -8.99
C GLY A 375 -16.28 7.94 -9.70
N ASP A 376 -15.60 6.78 -9.90
CA ASP A 376 -16.19 5.59 -10.53
C ASP A 376 -17.44 5.10 -9.77
N VAL A 377 -17.26 4.65 -8.55
CA VAL A 377 -18.34 4.01 -7.78
C VAL A 377 -19.46 5.00 -7.44
N PHE A 378 -19.08 6.22 -7.07
CA PHE A 378 -20.06 7.26 -6.75
C PHE A 378 -20.88 7.66 -7.98
N GLY A 379 -20.18 8.11 -9.05
CA GLY A 379 -20.83 8.61 -10.25
C GLY A 379 -21.70 7.56 -10.94
N ASN A 380 -21.14 6.39 -11.21
CA ASN A 380 -21.90 5.27 -11.78
C ASN A 380 -23.08 4.83 -10.91
N GLY A 381 -22.92 4.84 -9.57
CA GLY A 381 -23.98 4.42 -8.66
C GLY A 381 -25.15 5.38 -8.63
N LEU A 382 -24.87 6.67 -8.55
CA LEU A 382 -25.93 7.69 -8.51
C LEU A 382 -26.61 7.95 -9.85
N LEU A 383 -26.14 7.32 -10.93
CA LEU A 383 -26.79 7.30 -12.24
C LEU A 383 -27.60 6.01 -12.50
N GLN A 384 -27.66 5.06 -11.52
CA GLN A 384 -28.43 3.83 -11.72
C GLN A 384 -29.95 4.02 -11.65
N SER A 385 -30.43 5.14 -11.10
CA SER A 385 -31.86 5.44 -11.03
C SER A 385 -32.13 6.95 -11.18
N ARG A 386 -33.19 7.29 -11.91
CA ARG A 386 -33.70 8.67 -12.05
C ARG A 386 -34.53 9.11 -10.85
N SER A 387 -34.96 8.18 -10.00
CA SER A 387 -35.83 8.48 -8.85
C SER A 387 -35.07 8.91 -7.59
N LEU A 388 -33.74 9.00 -7.64
CA LEU A 388 -32.90 9.35 -6.48
C LEU A 388 -32.99 10.84 -6.15
N LYS A 389 -33.35 11.15 -4.92
CA LYS A 389 -33.25 12.47 -4.31
C LYS A 389 -31.93 12.60 -3.58
N LEU A 390 -30.89 13.12 -4.24
CA LEU A 390 -29.58 13.34 -3.61
C LEU A 390 -29.65 14.57 -2.69
N VAL A 391 -30.01 14.34 -1.42
CA VAL A 391 -30.20 15.44 -0.46
C VAL A 391 -28.90 16.00 0.10
N ALA A 392 -27.83 15.21 0.12
CA ALA A 392 -26.48 15.68 0.43
C ALA A 392 -25.42 14.77 -0.15
N ALA A 393 -24.22 15.33 -0.36
CA ALA A 393 -23.02 14.56 -0.63
C ALA A 393 -21.79 15.30 -0.08
N PHE A 394 -20.71 14.56 0.19
CA PHE A 394 -19.46 15.19 0.55
C PHE A 394 -18.25 14.40 0.04
N ASN A 395 -17.17 15.14 -0.23
CA ASN A 395 -15.87 14.58 -0.56
C ASN A 395 -14.78 15.20 0.35
N HIS A 396 -13.52 15.14 -0.07
CA HIS A 396 -12.41 15.72 0.69
C HIS A 396 -12.35 17.24 0.67
N GLN A 397 -13.09 17.92 -0.22
CA GLN A 397 -13.06 19.38 -0.41
C GLN A 397 -14.37 20.08 -0.07
N HIS A 398 -15.51 19.47 -0.40
CA HIS A 398 -16.83 20.13 -0.39
C HIS A 398 -17.90 19.29 0.29
N ILE A 399 -18.94 19.98 0.74
CA ILE A 399 -20.22 19.41 1.18
C ILE A 399 -21.29 20.02 0.27
N PHE A 400 -21.98 19.17 -0.48
CA PHE A 400 -23.14 19.51 -1.30
C PHE A 400 -24.40 19.23 -0.49
N ILE A 401 -25.37 20.14 -0.50
CA ILE A 401 -26.67 19.99 0.16
C ILE A 401 -27.77 20.51 -0.76
N ASP A 402 -28.78 19.70 -0.96
CA ASP A 402 -30.03 20.05 -1.63
C ASP A 402 -31.20 19.45 -0.85
N PRO A 403 -31.87 20.22 0.02
CA PRO A 403 -32.86 19.69 0.97
C PRO A 403 -34.10 19.05 0.32
N ASP A 404 -34.48 19.46 -0.87
CA ASP A 404 -35.64 18.93 -1.60
C ASP A 404 -35.40 18.89 -3.11
N PRO A 405 -34.46 18.05 -3.60
CA PRO A 405 -34.09 17.99 -5.00
C PRO A 405 -35.26 17.44 -5.84
N ASP A 406 -35.51 18.06 -6.99
CA ASP A 406 -36.30 17.42 -8.03
C ASP A 406 -35.50 16.25 -8.64
N PRO A 407 -36.01 15.02 -8.60
CA PRO A 407 -35.21 13.85 -8.99
C PRO A 407 -34.71 13.90 -10.43
N GLU A 408 -35.53 14.35 -11.38
CA GLU A 408 -35.15 14.36 -12.79
C GLU A 408 -34.14 15.47 -13.10
N THR A 409 -34.34 16.67 -12.60
CA THR A 409 -33.39 17.79 -12.72
C THR A 409 -32.07 17.46 -12.09
N SER A 410 -32.09 16.90 -10.88
CA SER A 410 -30.87 16.43 -10.17
C SER A 410 -30.16 15.29 -10.91
N TYR A 411 -30.93 14.39 -11.58
CA TYR A 411 -30.30 13.32 -12.38
C TYR A 411 -29.57 13.89 -13.58
N GLN A 412 -30.18 14.80 -14.34
CA GLN A 412 -29.57 15.41 -15.52
C GLN A 412 -28.28 16.17 -15.16
N GLU A 413 -28.30 16.89 -14.06
CA GLU A 413 -27.12 17.61 -13.60
C GLU A 413 -26.01 16.64 -13.10
N ARG A 414 -26.34 15.56 -12.40
CA ARG A 414 -25.39 14.51 -12.07
C ARG A 414 -24.79 13.85 -13.31
N GLU A 415 -25.58 13.58 -14.34
CA GLU A 415 -25.13 13.04 -15.62
C GLU A 415 -24.16 14.00 -16.32
N ARG A 416 -24.44 15.30 -16.31
CA ARG A 416 -23.55 16.34 -16.84
C ARG A 416 -22.21 16.36 -16.07
N LEU A 417 -22.25 16.35 -14.75
CA LEU A 417 -21.03 16.33 -13.91
C LEU A 417 -20.23 15.04 -14.11
N PHE A 418 -20.88 13.90 -14.27
CA PHE A 418 -20.20 12.62 -14.54
C PHE A 418 -19.42 12.63 -15.86
N ALA A 419 -19.97 13.28 -16.88
CA ALA A 419 -19.32 13.43 -18.18
C ALA A 419 -18.21 14.50 -18.19
N LEU A 420 -18.25 15.46 -17.25
CA LEU A 420 -17.26 16.54 -17.17
C LEU A 420 -15.94 16.02 -16.55
N PRO A 421 -14.80 16.11 -17.28
CA PRO A 421 -13.52 15.67 -16.74
C PRO A 421 -13.13 16.41 -15.45
N ARG A 422 -12.82 15.66 -14.39
CA ARG A 422 -12.40 16.20 -13.08
C ARG A 422 -13.42 17.14 -12.44
N SER A 423 -14.70 16.88 -12.65
CA SER A 423 -15.78 17.65 -12.01
C SER A 423 -15.68 17.59 -10.47
N SER A 424 -16.18 18.64 -9.85
CA SER A 424 -16.31 18.75 -8.40
C SER A 424 -17.71 19.25 -8.05
N TRP A 425 -18.07 19.26 -6.75
CA TRP A 425 -19.37 19.80 -6.33
C TRP A 425 -19.54 21.29 -6.62
N THR A 426 -18.45 22.05 -6.78
CA THR A 426 -18.53 23.48 -7.18
C THR A 426 -18.92 23.69 -8.63
N ASP A 427 -18.87 22.65 -9.46
CA ASP A 427 -19.31 22.69 -10.85
C ASP A 427 -20.82 22.39 -10.99
N TYR A 428 -21.51 22.05 -9.90
CA TYR A 428 -22.97 21.87 -9.89
C TYR A 428 -23.66 23.22 -10.10
N ASP A 429 -24.64 23.28 -11.01
CA ASP A 429 -25.38 24.50 -11.25
C ASP A 429 -26.22 24.88 -10.03
N SER A 430 -25.79 25.93 -9.33
CA SER A 430 -26.42 26.38 -8.09
C SER A 430 -27.89 26.80 -8.26
N SER A 431 -28.33 27.14 -9.49
CA SER A 431 -29.71 27.49 -9.77
C SER A 431 -30.68 26.29 -9.75
N LEU A 432 -30.12 25.07 -9.81
CA LEU A 432 -30.87 23.82 -9.77
C LEU A 432 -31.00 23.26 -8.33
N ILE A 433 -30.30 23.87 -7.37
CA ILE A 433 -30.38 23.50 -5.97
C ILE A 433 -31.65 24.10 -5.35
N SER A 434 -32.41 23.29 -4.61
CA SER A 434 -33.62 23.76 -3.93
C SER A 434 -33.34 24.80 -2.87
N GLU A 435 -34.38 25.55 -2.47
CA GLU A 435 -34.27 26.62 -1.48
C GLU A 435 -33.63 26.14 -0.19
N GLY A 436 -32.64 26.89 0.27
CA GLY A 436 -31.91 26.62 1.50
C GLY A 436 -30.72 25.66 1.33
N GLY A 437 -30.50 25.09 0.13
CA GLY A 437 -29.36 24.27 -0.19
C GLY A 437 -28.12 25.07 -0.62
N GLY A 438 -27.05 24.37 -0.97
CA GLY A 438 -25.81 24.97 -1.48
C GLY A 438 -24.59 24.06 -1.41
N VAL A 439 -23.46 24.59 -1.88
CA VAL A 439 -22.15 23.89 -1.82
C VAL A 439 -21.23 24.64 -0.88
N PHE A 440 -20.66 23.91 0.07
CA PHE A 440 -19.85 24.48 1.15
C PHE A 440 -18.44 23.89 1.12
N ALA A 441 -17.42 24.75 1.18
CA ALA A 441 -16.03 24.28 1.29
C ALA A 441 -15.76 23.73 2.71
N ARG A 442 -15.06 22.60 2.80
CA ARG A 442 -14.67 22.01 4.08
C ARG A 442 -13.64 22.84 4.85
N SER A 443 -13.04 23.83 4.22
CA SER A 443 -12.12 24.79 4.85
C SER A 443 -12.82 25.92 5.62
N LEU A 444 -14.15 26.02 5.53
CA LEU A 444 -14.92 27.03 6.28
C LEU A 444 -14.81 26.79 7.80
N LYS A 445 -14.78 27.87 8.58
CA LYS A 445 -14.80 27.77 10.04
C LYS A 445 -16.14 27.25 10.56
N GLN A 446 -17.23 27.74 9.97
CA GLN A 446 -18.59 27.37 10.32
C GLN A 446 -19.51 27.46 9.10
N ILE A 447 -20.55 26.65 9.09
CA ILE A 447 -21.65 26.66 8.11
C ILE A 447 -22.92 27.00 8.88
N THR A 448 -23.64 28.03 8.42
CA THR A 448 -24.97 28.37 8.94
C THR A 448 -25.99 27.46 8.25
N LEU A 449 -26.77 26.72 9.03
CA LEU A 449 -27.78 25.82 8.54
C LEU A 449 -29.11 26.54 8.35
N THR A 450 -29.67 26.40 7.16
CA THR A 450 -31.00 26.94 6.87
C THR A 450 -32.09 26.13 7.57
N PRO A 451 -33.30 26.67 7.75
CA PRO A 451 -34.42 25.90 8.29
C PRO A 451 -34.71 24.62 7.48
N GLN A 452 -34.53 24.68 6.15
CA GLN A 452 -34.74 23.56 5.25
C GLN A 452 -33.70 22.43 5.50
N MET A 453 -32.42 22.78 5.62
CA MET A 453 -31.36 21.82 5.99
C MET A 453 -31.66 21.16 7.34
N ARG A 454 -31.99 21.95 8.32
CA ARG A 454 -32.27 21.48 9.68
C ARG A 454 -33.45 20.50 9.70
N ALA A 455 -34.51 20.81 8.98
CA ALA A 455 -35.68 19.95 8.85
C ALA A 455 -35.35 18.65 8.09
N CYS A 456 -34.64 18.73 6.97
CA CYS A 456 -34.27 17.58 6.16
C CYS A 456 -33.43 16.55 6.92
N PHE A 457 -32.44 17.00 7.69
CA PHE A 457 -31.52 16.11 8.36
C PHE A 457 -31.82 15.87 9.84
N GLY A 458 -32.82 16.54 10.41
CA GLY A 458 -33.16 16.45 11.82
C GLY A 458 -32.07 17.03 12.72
N ILE A 459 -31.50 18.19 12.35
CA ILE A 459 -30.43 18.88 13.06
C ILE A 459 -31.04 20.09 13.79
N GLU A 460 -30.78 20.19 15.11
CA GLU A 460 -31.28 21.31 15.93
C GLU A 460 -30.36 22.52 15.88
N ALA A 461 -29.05 22.29 15.71
CA ALA A 461 -28.05 23.34 15.70
C ALA A 461 -28.24 24.30 14.49
N GLU A 462 -28.03 25.60 14.74
CA GLU A 462 -28.09 26.62 13.67
C GLU A 462 -26.76 26.79 12.93
N ARG A 463 -25.66 26.42 13.55
CA ARG A 463 -24.31 26.51 13.00
C ARG A 463 -23.49 25.30 13.39
N LEU A 464 -22.74 24.76 12.45
CA LEU A 464 -21.82 23.64 12.66
C LEU A 464 -20.51 23.89 11.93
N THR A 465 -19.43 23.31 12.41
CA THR A 465 -18.21 23.16 11.61
C THR A 465 -18.46 22.17 10.49
N PRO A 466 -17.71 22.20 9.38
CA PRO A 466 -17.83 21.21 8.32
C PRO A 466 -17.71 19.77 8.81
N THR A 467 -16.83 19.50 9.78
CA THR A 467 -16.63 18.19 10.40
C THR A 467 -17.87 17.73 11.17
N GLU A 468 -18.44 18.59 12.00
CA GLU A 468 -19.66 18.31 12.74
C GLU A 468 -20.85 18.09 11.79
N LEU A 469 -20.96 18.89 10.73
CA LEU A 469 -22.00 18.74 9.74
C LEU A 469 -21.93 17.37 9.06
N ILE A 470 -20.77 16.95 8.58
CA ILE A 470 -20.59 15.61 7.98
C ILE A 470 -20.97 14.51 8.99
N HIS A 471 -20.54 14.64 10.25
CA HIS A 471 -20.90 13.70 11.31
C HIS A 471 -22.41 13.61 11.53
N GLN A 472 -23.15 14.73 11.42
CA GLN A 472 -24.61 14.75 11.49
C GLN A 472 -25.27 14.17 10.23
N LEU A 473 -24.73 14.46 9.03
CA LEU A 473 -25.20 13.89 7.77
C LEU A 473 -25.12 12.36 7.76
N LEU A 474 -24.03 11.79 8.28
CA LEU A 474 -23.90 10.33 8.40
C LEU A 474 -24.94 9.70 9.32
N LYS A 475 -25.54 10.47 10.25
CA LYS A 475 -26.59 10.02 11.17
C LYS A 475 -27.99 10.49 10.74
N ALA A 476 -28.13 11.14 9.59
CA ALA A 476 -29.41 11.65 9.15
C ALA A 476 -30.43 10.54 8.80
N PRO A 477 -31.74 10.77 9.02
CA PRO A 477 -32.78 9.77 8.75
C PRO A 477 -33.16 9.71 7.28
N VAL A 478 -32.23 9.28 6.43
CA VAL A 478 -32.43 9.12 4.98
C VAL A 478 -32.68 7.67 4.59
N ASP A 479 -33.13 7.42 3.38
CA ASP A 479 -33.38 6.05 2.93
C ASP A 479 -32.07 5.32 2.63
N LEU A 480 -31.09 5.98 1.98
CA LEU A 480 -29.86 5.38 1.54
C LEU A 480 -28.65 6.25 1.90
N ILE A 481 -27.62 5.65 2.50
CA ILE A 481 -26.26 6.18 2.47
C ILE A 481 -25.50 5.43 1.38
N TRP A 482 -24.97 6.17 0.38
CA TRP A 482 -24.18 5.63 -0.69
C TRP A 482 -22.69 5.97 -0.51
N ASN A 483 -21.88 4.99 -0.11
CA ASN A 483 -20.42 5.16 -0.02
C ASN A 483 -19.77 4.91 -1.39
N GLY A 484 -19.26 5.96 -1.99
CA GLY A 484 -18.67 5.97 -3.32
C GLY A 484 -17.26 5.42 -3.42
N GLY A 485 -16.77 4.69 -2.42
CA GLY A 485 -15.47 4.01 -2.48
C GLY A 485 -14.30 4.79 -1.88
N ILE A 486 -14.55 5.84 -1.11
CA ILE A 486 -13.52 6.65 -0.42
C ILE A 486 -13.72 6.61 1.10
N GLY A 487 -12.63 6.33 1.82
CA GLY A 487 -12.59 6.39 3.29
C GLY A 487 -13.42 5.31 4.02
N THR A 488 -13.26 5.27 5.33
CA THR A 488 -14.05 4.43 6.24
C THR A 488 -14.75 5.31 7.26
N TYR A 489 -16.07 5.47 7.13
CA TYR A 489 -16.88 6.42 7.90
C TYR A 489 -17.75 5.77 8.96
N VAL A 490 -17.87 4.46 8.95
CA VAL A 490 -18.68 3.69 9.92
C VAL A 490 -17.81 2.62 10.52
N LYS A 491 -17.91 2.44 11.85
CA LYS A 491 -17.19 1.38 12.58
C LYS A 491 -18.11 0.66 13.54
N GLY A 492 -17.70 -0.49 14.02
CA GLY A 492 -18.32 -1.20 15.13
C GLY A 492 -18.19 -0.40 16.43
N SER A 493 -19.17 -0.52 17.32
CA SER A 493 -19.17 0.22 18.61
C SER A 493 -18.03 -0.20 19.54
N MET A 494 -17.51 -1.41 19.37
CA MET A 494 -16.39 -1.96 20.17
C MET A 494 -15.03 -1.68 19.53
N GLU A 495 -14.98 -1.17 18.29
CA GLU A 495 -13.75 -0.83 17.60
C GLU A 495 -13.30 0.58 17.98
N THR A 496 -11.99 0.77 18.09
CA THR A 496 -11.36 2.09 18.22
C THR A 496 -11.09 2.69 16.83
N HIS A 497 -10.82 3.98 16.76
CA HIS A 497 -10.36 4.61 15.52
C HIS A 497 -9.05 4.02 15.01
N ALA A 498 -8.17 3.61 15.93
CA ALA A 498 -6.90 2.96 15.60
C ALA A 498 -7.10 1.58 14.93
N ASP A 499 -8.12 0.82 15.34
CA ASP A 499 -8.44 -0.47 14.74
C ASP A 499 -8.90 -0.33 13.29
N VAL A 500 -9.60 0.76 12.96
CA VAL A 500 -10.04 1.07 11.59
C VAL A 500 -8.87 1.47 10.69
N GLY A 501 -7.86 2.17 11.23
CA GLY A 501 -6.64 2.52 10.49
C GLY A 501 -6.78 3.66 9.47
N ASP A 502 -7.93 4.35 9.40
CA ASP A 502 -8.17 5.51 8.54
C ASP A 502 -8.18 6.81 9.36
N LYS A 503 -6.99 7.26 9.75
CA LYS A 503 -6.78 8.41 10.64
C LYS A 503 -7.37 9.72 10.09
N ALA A 504 -7.37 9.90 8.77
CA ALA A 504 -7.87 11.12 8.15
C ALA A 504 -9.36 11.37 8.40
N ASN A 505 -10.13 10.31 8.67
CA ASN A 505 -11.58 10.35 8.85
C ASN A 505 -12.02 10.07 10.30
N ASP A 506 -11.09 10.01 11.26
CA ASP A 506 -11.41 9.71 12.67
C ASP A 506 -12.46 10.67 13.25
N ALA A 507 -12.33 11.99 12.97
CA ALA A 507 -13.26 12.99 13.46
C ALA A 507 -14.66 12.95 12.81
N LEU A 508 -14.79 12.28 11.66
CA LEU A 508 -16.04 12.16 10.91
C LEU A 508 -16.77 10.87 11.23
N ARG A 509 -16.04 9.83 11.65
CA ARG A 509 -16.52 8.45 11.76
C ARG A 509 -17.57 8.28 12.85
N VAL A 510 -18.63 7.57 12.50
CA VAL A 510 -19.74 7.23 13.39
C VAL A 510 -19.77 5.73 13.72
N ASN A 511 -20.45 5.33 14.79
CA ASN A 511 -20.73 3.93 15.05
C ASN A 511 -21.91 3.44 14.20
N GLY A 512 -21.87 2.19 13.75
CA GLY A 512 -22.95 1.61 12.96
C GLY A 512 -24.33 1.66 13.67
N ARG A 513 -24.36 1.53 15.00
CA ARG A 513 -25.59 1.66 15.79
C ARG A 513 -26.23 3.05 15.79
N ASP A 514 -25.45 4.09 15.43
CA ASP A 514 -25.90 5.49 15.43
C ASP A 514 -26.51 5.89 14.06
N LEU A 515 -26.43 4.99 13.07
CA LEU A 515 -27.04 5.20 11.75
C LEU A 515 -28.56 5.16 11.83
N ARG A 516 -29.21 6.11 11.17
CA ARG A 516 -30.67 6.18 11.05
C ARG A 516 -31.16 5.96 9.61
N CYS A 517 -30.24 5.76 8.67
CA CYS A 517 -30.60 5.39 7.31
C CYS A 517 -31.20 3.98 7.26
N ARG A 518 -32.00 3.70 6.25
CA ARG A 518 -32.66 2.40 6.06
C ARG A 518 -31.74 1.36 5.41
N VAL A 519 -30.90 1.82 4.47
CA VAL A 519 -29.97 0.98 3.71
C VAL A 519 -28.63 1.68 3.57
N VAL A 520 -27.55 0.91 3.62
CA VAL A 520 -26.20 1.36 3.26
C VAL A 520 -25.78 0.67 1.97
N GLY A 521 -25.51 1.46 0.92
CA GLY A 521 -24.90 1.01 -0.32
C GLY A 521 -23.41 1.28 -0.26
N GLU A 522 -22.57 0.24 -0.46
CA GLU A 522 -21.17 0.26 -0.08
C GLU A 522 -20.28 -0.15 -1.26
N GLY A 523 -19.41 0.73 -1.68
CA GLY A 523 -18.31 0.46 -2.61
C GLY A 523 -16.94 0.76 -2.00
N GLY A 524 -16.92 1.14 -0.73
CA GLY A 524 -15.73 1.50 0.02
C GLY A 524 -15.11 0.33 0.79
N ASN A 525 -14.28 0.68 1.76
CA ASN A 525 -13.66 -0.27 2.68
C ASN A 525 -14.46 -0.30 3.99
N LEU A 526 -14.86 -1.49 4.41
CA LEU A 526 -15.40 -1.70 5.74
C LEU A 526 -14.27 -1.83 6.74
N GLY A 527 -14.45 -1.27 7.92
CA GLY A 527 -13.48 -1.34 9.01
C GLY A 527 -13.48 -2.72 9.71
#